data_1c23d6b7cf4cd4e1f749313457effd59
#
_entry.id   1c23d6b7cf4cd4e1f749313457effd59
#
_cell.length_a   1.000
_cell.length_b   1.000
_cell.length_c   1.000
_cell.angle_alpha   90.00
_cell.angle_beta   90.00
_cell.angle_gamma   90.00
#
_symmetry.space_group_name_H-M   'P 1'
#
loop_
_entity.id
_entity.type
_entity.pdbx_description
1 polymer ?
#
loop_
_entity_poly.entity_id
_entity_poly.type
_entity_poly.pdbx_seq_one_letter_code
_entity_poly.pdbx_strand_id
1 'polypeptide(L)'
;MRVVFDTNIVLSTLVFGRRLAWLRGAWARGVAVPVVCRETTAELLRVLSYPKFELTPTERDLLLAEYLPFAEVAQLPESLPILSVECRDRDDVLFIQLALAAKVDYLVSGDSDLGVLRDVAPVPIASVGDLWRRVNL
;
A
#
# COMPACT_ATOMS: atom_id res chain seq x y z
N MET A 1 -3.82 0.39 13.53
CA MET A 1 -3.92 1.58 12.65
C MET A 1 -4.29 1.15 11.23
N ARG A 2 -4.97 1.99 10.50
CA ARG A 2 -5.37 1.73 9.12
C ARG A 2 -4.39 2.42 8.18
N VAL A 3 -3.87 1.70 7.21
CA VAL A 3 -2.75 2.17 6.37
C VAL A 3 -2.98 1.79 4.91
N VAL A 4 -2.75 2.73 4.01
CA VAL A 4 -2.63 2.43 2.58
C VAL A 4 -1.16 2.21 2.28
N PHE A 5 -0.83 1.07 1.68
CA PHE A 5 0.52 0.75 1.24
C PHE A 5 0.61 0.86 -0.27
N ASP A 6 1.64 1.52 -0.79
CA ASP A 6 1.83 1.51 -2.23
C ASP A 6 2.22 0.10 -2.71
N THR A 7 2.06 -0.14 -4.01
CA THR A 7 2.29 -1.46 -4.59
C THR A 7 3.72 -1.94 -4.37
N ASN A 8 4.71 -1.05 -4.45
CA ASN A 8 6.11 -1.44 -4.29
C ASN A 8 6.42 -1.91 -2.87
N ILE A 9 5.81 -1.35 -1.85
CA ILE A 9 5.97 -1.82 -0.48
C ILE A 9 5.38 -3.21 -0.32
N VAL A 10 4.20 -3.45 -0.85
CA VAL A 10 3.56 -4.78 -0.80
C VAL A 10 4.39 -5.82 -1.54
N LEU A 11 4.86 -5.48 -2.75
CA LEU A 11 5.74 -6.36 -3.53
C LEU A 11 7.02 -6.69 -2.78
N SER A 12 7.68 -5.68 -2.22
CA SER A 12 8.92 -5.88 -1.47
C SER A 12 8.71 -6.79 -0.27
N THR A 13 7.56 -6.67 0.39
CA THR A 13 7.21 -7.52 1.53
C THR A 13 6.94 -8.95 1.09
N LEU A 14 6.14 -9.15 0.05
CA LEU A 14 5.70 -10.48 -0.37
C LEU A 14 6.76 -11.24 -1.16
N VAL A 15 7.47 -10.57 -2.07
CA VAL A 15 8.37 -11.23 -3.02
C VAL A 15 9.81 -11.25 -2.51
N PHE A 16 10.26 -10.16 -1.89
CA PHE A 16 11.66 -10.00 -1.44
C PHE A 16 11.82 -10.00 0.08
N GLY A 17 10.91 -10.45 0.77
CA GLY A 17 10.47 -10.43 2.16
C GLY A 17 11.43 -10.32 3.34
N ARG A 18 12.76 -10.42 3.21
CA ARG A 18 13.64 -10.47 4.39
C ARG A 18 13.60 -9.18 5.23
N ARG A 19 13.79 -8.05 4.58
CA ARG A 19 13.88 -6.75 5.25
C ARG A 19 12.54 -6.30 5.83
N LEU A 20 11.44 -6.64 5.15
CA LEU A 20 10.09 -6.22 5.52
C LEU A 20 9.25 -7.36 6.10
N ALA A 21 9.90 -8.45 6.55
CA ALA A 21 9.17 -9.59 7.11
C ALA A 21 8.30 -9.21 8.31
N TRP A 22 8.72 -8.23 9.10
CA TRP A 22 7.94 -7.73 10.23
C TRP A 22 6.58 -7.18 9.82
N LEU A 23 6.47 -6.67 8.59
CA LEU A 23 5.24 -6.09 8.09
C LEU A 23 4.15 -7.14 7.89
N ARG A 24 4.53 -8.35 7.44
CA ARG A 24 3.59 -9.48 7.39
C ARG A 24 3.02 -9.79 8.76
N GLY A 25 3.87 -9.79 9.78
CA GLY A 25 3.45 -9.97 11.17
C GLY A 25 2.52 -8.87 11.65
N ALA A 26 2.80 -7.63 11.30
CA ALA A 26 1.96 -6.50 11.65
C ALA A 26 0.57 -6.61 11.00
N TRP A 27 0.50 -7.07 9.75
CA TRP A 27 -0.78 -7.34 9.08
C TRP A 27 -1.54 -8.46 9.77
N ALA A 28 -0.87 -9.59 10.03
CA ALA A 28 -1.50 -10.76 10.64
C ALA A 28 -2.03 -10.49 12.06
N ARG A 29 -1.34 -9.63 12.80
CA ARG A 29 -1.78 -9.25 14.16
C ARG A 29 -2.80 -8.11 14.19
N GLY A 30 -3.09 -7.50 13.04
CA GLY A 30 -4.00 -6.37 12.98
C GLY A 30 -3.43 -5.07 13.55
N VAL A 31 -2.11 -4.99 13.74
CA VAL A 31 -1.46 -3.78 14.23
C VAL A 31 -1.42 -2.71 13.14
N ALA A 32 -1.18 -3.13 11.90
CA ALA A 32 -1.28 -2.27 10.72
C ALA A 32 -2.25 -2.93 9.74
N VAL A 33 -3.46 -2.40 9.65
CA VAL A 33 -4.49 -2.96 8.77
C VAL A 33 -4.35 -2.34 7.39
N PRO A 34 -4.00 -3.11 6.35
CA PRO A 34 -3.95 -2.59 5.00
C PRO A 34 -5.34 -2.19 4.53
N VAL A 35 -5.45 -1.04 3.89
CA VAL A 35 -6.69 -0.62 3.24
C VAL A 35 -6.47 -0.68 1.74
N VAL A 36 -7.33 -1.41 1.07
CA VAL A 36 -7.26 -1.63 -0.38
C VAL A 36 -8.59 -1.27 -1.02
N CYS A 37 -8.56 -1.06 -2.32
CA CYS A 37 -9.75 -0.95 -3.12
C CYS A 37 -9.61 -1.84 -4.35
N ARG A 38 -10.67 -1.93 -5.15
CA ARG A 38 -10.66 -2.74 -6.36
C ARG A 38 -9.49 -2.37 -7.29
N GLU A 39 -9.26 -1.07 -7.47
CA GLU A 39 -8.26 -0.55 -8.40
C GLU A 39 -6.83 -0.83 -7.93
N THR A 40 -6.55 -0.62 -6.64
CA THR A 40 -5.21 -0.91 -6.10
C THR A 40 -4.92 -2.40 -6.06
N THR A 41 -5.93 -3.22 -5.80
CA THR A 41 -5.80 -4.68 -5.85
C THR A 41 -5.54 -5.16 -7.27
N ALA A 42 -6.24 -4.61 -8.26
CA ALA A 42 -6.03 -4.94 -9.66
C ALA A 42 -4.60 -4.61 -10.12
N GLU A 43 -4.06 -3.49 -9.68
CA GLU A 43 -2.67 -3.13 -9.96
C GLU A 43 -1.69 -4.14 -9.35
N LEU A 44 -1.90 -4.51 -8.10
CA LEU A 44 -1.04 -5.50 -7.44
C LEU A 44 -1.06 -6.83 -8.20
N LEU A 45 -2.24 -7.31 -8.59
CA LEU A 45 -2.37 -8.54 -9.35
C LEU A 45 -1.65 -8.45 -10.69
N ARG A 46 -1.77 -7.33 -11.38
CA ARG A 46 -1.10 -7.08 -12.66
C ARG A 46 0.42 -7.13 -12.51
N VAL A 47 0.95 -6.45 -11.51
CA VAL A 47 2.40 -6.37 -11.30
C VAL A 47 2.97 -7.73 -10.87
N LEU A 48 2.27 -8.48 -10.02
CA LEU A 48 2.70 -9.83 -9.63
C LEU A 48 2.72 -10.81 -10.80
N SER A 49 2.02 -10.49 -11.90
CA SER A 49 2.00 -11.32 -13.11
C SER A 49 3.16 -11.00 -14.06
N TYR A 50 4.00 -10.02 -13.76
CA TYR A 50 5.13 -9.68 -14.62
C TYR A 50 6.12 -10.84 -14.70
N PRO A 51 6.60 -11.18 -15.92
CA PRO A 51 7.52 -12.32 -16.10
C PRO A 51 8.81 -12.23 -15.28
N LYS A 52 9.26 -11.01 -14.96
CA LYS A 52 10.50 -10.83 -14.17
C LYS A 52 10.43 -11.42 -12.77
N PHE A 53 9.24 -11.64 -12.22
CA PHE A 53 9.08 -12.24 -10.89
C PHE A 53 9.05 -13.77 -10.95
N GLU A 54 8.87 -14.34 -12.14
CA GLU A 54 8.87 -15.80 -12.36
C GLU A 54 7.95 -16.58 -11.42
N LEU A 55 6.79 -16.01 -11.11
CA LEU A 55 5.80 -16.61 -10.22
C LEU A 55 4.78 -17.42 -11.00
N THR A 56 4.52 -18.64 -10.55
CA THR A 56 3.39 -19.42 -11.05
C THR A 56 2.07 -18.83 -10.50
N PRO A 57 0.91 -19.13 -11.13
CA PRO A 57 -0.37 -18.72 -10.55
C PRO A 57 -0.57 -19.19 -9.11
N THR A 58 -0.15 -20.41 -8.79
CA THR A 58 -0.24 -20.95 -7.43
C THR A 58 0.62 -20.15 -6.45
N GLU A 59 1.86 -19.83 -6.85
CA GLU A 59 2.76 -19.04 -6.02
C GLU A 59 2.18 -17.63 -5.77
N ARG A 60 1.60 -16.99 -6.79
CA ARG A 60 0.93 -15.70 -6.64
C ARG A 60 -0.21 -15.76 -5.64
N ASP A 61 -1.04 -16.80 -5.72
CA ASP A 61 -2.15 -16.99 -4.81
C ASP A 61 -1.69 -17.18 -3.37
N LEU A 62 -0.61 -17.93 -3.16
CA LEU A 62 -0.03 -18.14 -1.83
C LEU A 62 0.51 -16.83 -1.23
N LEU A 63 1.17 -16.01 -2.05
CA LEU A 63 1.66 -14.70 -1.59
C LEU A 63 0.50 -13.76 -1.25
N LEU A 64 -0.52 -13.71 -2.08
CA LEU A 64 -1.70 -12.87 -1.84
C LEU A 64 -2.45 -13.29 -0.58
N ALA A 65 -2.43 -14.59 -0.24
CA ALA A 65 -3.05 -15.09 0.98
C ALA A 65 -2.38 -14.58 2.26
N GLU A 66 -1.17 -14.05 2.17
CA GLU A 66 -0.48 -13.43 3.30
C GLU A 66 -0.83 -11.95 3.49
N TYR A 67 -1.58 -11.38 2.57
CA TYR A 67 -1.89 -9.95 2.54
C TYR A 67 -3.40 -9.67 2.49
N LEU A 68 -4.08 -10.13 1.45
CA LEU A 68 -5.48 -9.78 1.20
C LEU A 68 -6.46 -10.19 2.31
N PRO A 69 -6.31 -11.36 2.98
CA PRO A 69 -7.23 -11.70 4.06
C PRO A 69 -7.19 -10.76 5.25
N PHE A 70 -6.11 -10.01 5.42
CA PHE A 70 -5.93 -9.05 6.51
C PHE A 70 -6.29 -7.62 6.10
N ALA A 71 -6.65 -7.42 4.85
CA ALA A 71 -6.95 -6.10 4.32
C ALA A 71 -8.41 -5.72 4.52
N GLU A 72 -8.62 -4.44 4.78
CA GLU A 72 -9.96 -3.83 4.74
C GLU A 72 -10.20 -3.34 3.31
N VAL A 73 -11.34 -3.71 2.74
CA VAL A 73 -11.72 -3.26 1.38
C VAL A 73 -12.55 -1.99 1.49
N ALA A 74 -12.08 -0.92 0.90
CA ALA A 74 -12.80 0.33 0.80
C ALA A 74 -13.31 0.53 -0.63
N GLN A 75 -14.45 1.21 -0.78
CA GLN A 75 -14.95 1.61 -2.08
C GLN A 75 -14.59 3.08 -2.31
N LEU A 76 -14.03 3.36 -3.50
CA LEU A 76 -13.82 4.72 -3.92
C LEU A 76 -15.17 5.31 -4.35
N PRO A 77 -15.47 6.57 -3.95
CA PRO A 77 -16.68 7.24 -4.43
C PRO A 77 -16.60 7.45 -5.94
N GLU A 78 -17.75 7.55 -6.60
CA GLU A 78 -17.83 7.84 -8.04
C GLU A 78 -17.12 9.16 -8.37
N SER A 79 -17.27 10.16 -7.49
CA SER A 79 -16.57 11.42 -7.61
C SER A 79 -15.37 11.41 -6.68
N LEU A 80 -14.17 11.21 -7.26
CA LEU A 80 -12.93 11.21 -6.50
C LEU A 80 -12.53 12.62 -6.11
N PRO A 81 -11.88 12.80 -4.94
CA PRO A 81 -11.35 14.09 -4.55
C PRO A 81 -10.36 14.61 -5.59
N ILE A 82 -10.49 15.90 -5.92
CA ILE A 82 -9.50 16.59 -6.75
C ILE A 82 -8.32 16.94 -5.85
N LEU A 83 -7.15 16.46 -6.23
CA LEU A 83 -5.94 16.76 -5.48
C LEU A 83 -5.38 18.12 -5.88
N SER A 84 -5.00 18.91 -4.88
CA SER A 84 -4.33 20.19 -5.09
C SER A 84 -2.84 20.05 -5.34
N VAL A 85 -2.31 18.82 -5.27
CA VAL A 85 -0.89 18.51 -5.49
C VAL A 85 -0.73 17.76 -6.80
N GLU A 86 0.39 18.00 -7.49
CA GLU A 86 0.73 17.29 -8.72
C GLU A 86 1.56 16.05 -8.38
N CYS A 87 1.15 14.92 -8.94
CA CYS A 87 1.92 13.69 -8.89
C CYS A 87 2.32 13.31 -10.32
N ARG A 88 3.56 12.83 -10.49
CA ARG A 88 4.06 12.36 -11.78
C ARG A 88 3.34 11.09 -12.24
N ASP A 89 3.03 10.21 -11.31
CA ASP A 89 2.45 8.92 -11.57
C ASP A 89 0.96 8.94 -11.20
N ARG A 90 0.11 8.46 -12.11
CA ARG A 90 -1.33 8.33 -11.86
C ARG A 90 -1.64 7.33 -10.75
N ASP A 91 -0.79 6.30 -10.60
CA ASP A 91 -0.97 5.31 -9.54
C ASP A 91 -0.76 5.95 -8.17
N ASP A 92 0.20 6.89 -8.07
CA ASP A 92 0.41 7.65 -6.84
C ASP A 92 -0.82 8.49 -6.48
N VAL A 93 -1.46 9.08 -7.47
CA VAL A 93 -2.72 9.83 -7.27
C VAL A 93 -3.80 8.91 -6.72
N LEU A 94 -3.92 7.70 -7.25
CA LEU A 94 -4.90 6.72 -6.78
C LEU A 94 -4.69 6.36 -5.31
N PHE A 95 -3.46 6.15 -4.88
CA PHE A 95 -3.16 5.84 -3.48
C PHE A 95 -3.51 6.99 -2.54
N ILE A 96 -3.22 8.22 -2.95
CA ILE A 96 -3.60 9.40 -2.17
C ILE A 96 -5.12 9.54 -2.09
N GLN A 97 -5.81 9.33 -3.20
CA GLN A 97 -7.28 9.39 -3.24
C GLN A 97 -7.91 8.32 -2.35
N LEU A 98 -7.37 7.10 -2.37
CA LEU A 98 -7.84 6.03 -1.50
C LEU A 98 -7.61 6.38 -0.03
N ALA A 99 -6.41 6.84 0.30
CA ALA A 99 -6.07 7.23 1.66
C ALA A 99 -6.99 8.32 2.19
N LEU A 100 -7.30 9.30 1.35
CA LEU A 100 -8.19 10.40 1.70
C LEU A 100 -9.65 9.94 1.85
N ALA A 101 -10.15 9.16 0.90
CA ALA A 101 -11.53 8.68 0.92
C ALA A 101 -11.80 7.72 2.09
N ALA A 102 -10.86 6.85 2.40
CA ALA A 102 -10.96 5.89 3.50
C ALA A 102 -10.57 6.46 4.86
N LYS A 103 -10.05 7.68 4.91
CA LYS A 103 -9.61 8.36 6.13
C LYS A 103 -8.63 7.52 6.95
N VAL A 104 -7.60 7.00 6.27
CA VAL A 104 -6.58 6.16 6.91
C VAL A 104 -5.65 7.00 7.78
N ASP A 105 -4.92 6.31 8.67
CA ASP A 105 -3.94 6.98 9.53
C ASP A 105 -2.70 7.40 8.74
N TYR A 106 -2.25 6.56 7.81
CA TYR A 106 -1.05 6.82 6.99
C TYR A 106 -1.18 6.24 5.59
N LEU A 107 -0.51 6.90 4.65
CA LEU A 107 -0.09 6.32 3.38
C LEU A 107 1.40 6.03 3.49
N VAL A 108 1.78 4.76 3.37
CA VAL A 108 3.18 4.32 3.49
C VAL A 108 3.74 4.04 2.10
N SER A 109 4.83 4.72 1.78
CA SER A 109 5.49 4.62 0.48
C SER A 109 7.00 4.71 0.63
N GLY A 110 7.71 3.94 -0.23
CA GLY A 110 9.15 4.10 -0.44
C GLY A 110 9.45 4.97 -1.66
N ASP A 111 8.41 5.46 -2.34
CA ASP A 111 8.57 6.25 -3.56
C ASP A 111 9.01 7.67 -3.22
N SER A 112 10.09 8.13 -3.89
CA SER A 112 10.60 9.49 -3.71
C SER A 112 9.61 10.54 -4.19
N ASP A 113 8.81 10.25 -5.22
CA ASP A 113 7.80 11.19 -5.73
C ASP A 113 6.69 11.43 -4.69
N LEU A 114 6.28 10.39 -3.96
CA LEU A 114 5.36 10.56 -2.83
C LEU A 114 6.05 11.20 -1.63
N GLY A 115 7.32 10.89 -1.39
CA GLY A 115 8.10 11.48 -0.30
C GLY A 115 8.20 13.00 -0.39
N VAL A 116 8.34 13.58 -1.60
CA VAL A 116 8.39 15.03 -1.77
C VAL A 116 7.04 15.70 -1.50
N LEU A 117 5.95 14.95 -1.49
CA LEU A 117 4.62 15.46 -1.19
C LEU A 117 4.27 15.37 0.30
N ARG A 118 5.18 14.84 1.13
CA ARG A 118 4.92 14.58 2.56
C ARG A 118 4.33 15.79 3.29
N ASP A 119 4.85 16.98 3.03
CA ASP A 119 4.45 18.20 3.73
C ASP A 119 3.22 18.89 3.14
N VAL A 120 2.81 18.51 1.93
CA VAL A 120 1.73 19.19 1.20
C VAL A 120 0.55 18.26 0.88
N ALA A 121 0.73 16.95 1.04
CA ALA A 121 -0.35 16.00 0.77
C ALA A 121 -1.46 16.14 1.82
N PRO A 122 -2.72 15.94 1.42
CA PRO A 122 -3.86 16.04 2.34
C PRO A 122 -3.97 14.86 3.31
N VAL A 123 -3.06 13.89 3.23
CA VAL A 123 -3.00 12.73 4.13
C VAL A 123 -1.58 12.58 4.64
N PRO A 124 -1.38 12.03 5.87
CA PRO A 124 -0.03 11.75 6.37
C PRO A 124 0.67 10.69 5.51
N ILE A 125 1.82 11.05 4.94
CA ILE A 125 2.67 10.12 4.19
C ILE A 125 3.84 9.75 5.08
N ALA A 126 4.05 8.46 5.26
CA ALA A 126 5.11 7.91 6.11
C ALA A 126 6.00 6.97 5.31
N SER A 127 7.26 6.86 5.72
CA SER A 127 8.16 5.82 5.25
C SER A 127 7.91 4.51 6.01
N VAL A 128 8.47 3.42 5.49
CA VAL A 128 8.44 2.13 6.21
C VAL A 128 9.14 2.25 7.56
N GLY A 129 10.23 3.01 7.63
CA GLY A 129 10.94 3.25 8.89
C GLY A 129 10.09 4.01 9.91
N ASP A 130 9.32 4.99 9.46
CA ASP A 130 8.39 5.72 10.33
C ASP A 130 7.31 4.78 10.88
N LEU A 131 6.78 3.91 10.04
CA LEU A 131 5.79 2.92 10.46
C LEU A 131 6.37 1.92 11.47
N TRP A 132 7.59 1.45 11.21
CA TRP A 132 8.31 0.56 12.12
C TRP A 132 8.39 1.15 13.54
N ARG A 133 8.79 2.41 13.63
CA ARG A 133 8.88 3.09 14.92
C ARG A 133 7.55 3.19 15.64
N ARG A 134 6.47 3.40 14.88
CA ARG A 134 5.11 3.48 15.44
C ARG A 134 4.61 2.13 15.94
N VAL A 135 4.92 1.06 15.23
CA VAL A 135 4.45 -0.30 15.54
C VAL A 135 5.22 -0.89 16.72
N ASN A 136 6.47 -0.49 16.92
CA ASN A 136 7.38 -1.09 17.90
C ASN A 136 7.67 -0.19 19.10
N LEU A 137 6.89 0.85 19.29
CA LEU A 137 6.99 1.68 20.51
C LEU A 137 6.27 1.02 21.68
#